data_61a1d6d6e1619e5cc4ea0110a887a95b
#
_entry.id   61a1d6d6e1619e5cc4ea0110a887a95b
#
_cell.length_a   1.000
_cell.length_b   1.000
_cell.length_c   1.000
_cell.angle_alpha   90.00
_cell.angle_beta   90.00
_cell.angle_gamma   90.00
#
_symmetry.space_group_name_H-M   'P 1'
#
loop_
_entity.id
_entity.type
_entity.pdbx_description
1 polymer ?
#
loop_
_entity_poly.entity_id
_entity_poly.type
_entity_poly.pdbx_seq_one_letter_code
_entity_poly.pdbx_strand_id
1 'polypeptide(L)' 'MGSDIDLVLKGEMDIDKFCATRSVSPRTAYVWCLERATTEEQREKVKTWMKDYFDKGVGLM' A
#
# COMPACT_ATOMS: atom_id res chain seq x y z
N MET A 1 2.94 -7.53 -17.71
CA MET A 1 3.52 -6.40 -17.30
C MET A 1 3.57 -6.30 -15.84
N GLY A 2 4.72 -6.21 -15.32
CA GLY A 2 4.88 -6.11 -13.90
C GLY A 2 4.18 -4.87 -13.43
N SER A 3 3.45 -5.00 -12.39
CA SER A 3 2.75 -3.87 -11.88
C SER A 3 3.53 -3.32 -10.69
N ASP A 4 3.54 -2.02 -10.55
CA ASP A 4 4.22 -1.40 -9.42
C ASP A 4 3.60 -1.90 -8.12
N ILE A 5 2.33 -2.25 -8.17
CA ILE A 5 1.67 -2.78 -6.98
C ILE A 5 2.31 -4.09 -6.56
N ASP A 6 2.68 -4.92 -7.50
CA ASP A 6 3.35 -6.17 -7.17
C ASP A 6 4.67 -5.89 -6.47
N LEU A 7 5.38 -4.87 -6.91
CA LEU A 7 6.64 -4.50 -6.27
C LEU A 7 6.41 -4.03 -4.84
N VAL A 8 5.34 -3.26 -4.62
CA VAL A 8 5.02 -2.81 -3.28
C VAL A 8 4.67 -4.00 -2.40
N LEU A 9 3.90 -4.94 -2.92
CA LEU A 9 3.51 -6.11 -2.14
C LEU A 9 4.71 -6.97 -1.79
N LYS A 10 5.71 -7.01 -2.64
CA LYS A 10 6.92 -7.77 -2.37
C LYS A 10 7.87 -7.03 -1.44
N GLY A 11 7.62 -5.78 -1.18
CA GLY A 11 8.51 -4.99 -0.37
C GLY A 11 9.67 -4.38 -1.13
N GLU A 12 9.62 -4.41 -2.44
CA GLU A 12 10.70 -3.89 -3.26
C GLU A 12 10.50 -2.43 -3.63
N MET A 13 9.31 -1.89 -3.41
CA MET A 13 9.03 -0.50 -3.69
C MET A 13 8.28 0.10 -2.51
N ASP A 14 8.67 1.30 -2.11
CA ASP A 14 7.98 2.01 -1.04
C ASP A 14 6.62 2.47 -1.51
N ILE A 15 5.66 2.43 -0.60
CA ILE A 15 4.32 2.90 -0.93
C ILE A 15 4.36 4.40 -1.24
N ASP A 16 5.21 5.15 -0.56
CA ASP A 16 5.33 6.58 -0.83
C ASP A 16 5.81 6.83 -2.26
N LYS A 17 6.78 6.06 -2.70
CA LYS A 17 7.28 6.19 -4.05
C LYS A 17 6.22 5.81 -5.06
N PHE A 18 5.47 4.76 -4.77
CA PHE A 18 4.39 4.33 -5.64
C PHE A 18 3.36 5.44 -5.77
N CYS A 19 2.99 6.05 -4.66
CA CYS A 19 1.99 7.10 -4.68
C CYS A 19 2.46 8.29 -5.49
N ALA A 20 3.71 8.68 -5.32
CA ALA A 20 4.25 9.81 -6.05
C ALA A 20 4.29 9.52 -7.55
N THR A 21 4.67 8.29 -7.91
CA THR A 21 4.78 7.92 -9.30
C THR A 21 3.41 7.90 -9.99
N ARG A 22 2.40 7.46 -9.27
CA ARG A 22 1.07 7.31 -9.83
C ARG A 22 0.16 8.49 -9.54
N SER A 23 0.61 9.43 -8.74
CA SER A 23 -0.20 10.58 -8.34
C SER A 23 -1.49 10.14 -7.66
N VAL A 24 -1.39 9.16 -6.77
CA VAL A 24 -2.53 8.70 -6.00
C VAL A 24 -2.23 8.86 -4.53
N SER A 25 -3.27 8.90 -3.72
CA SER A 25 -3.09 9.00 -2.28
C SER A 25 -2.71 7.64 -1.72
N PRO A 26 -2.02 7.61 -0.57
CA PRO A 26 -1.67 6.34 0.05
C PRO A 26 -2.90 5.47 0.35
N ARG A 27 -3.99 6.10 0.70
CA ARG A 27 -5.21 5.36 0.97
C ARG A 27 -5.64 4.55 -0.25
N THR A 28 -5.64 5.18 -1.41
CA THR A 28 -5.99 4.51 -2.64
C THR A 28 -5.00 3.40 -2.97
N ALA A 29 -3.72 3.68 -2.74
CA ALA A 29 -2.69 2.69 -3.02
C ALA A 29 -2.88 1.45 -2.16
N TYR A 30 -3.21 1.62 -0.89
CA TYR A 30 -3.44 0.48 -0.02
C TYR A 30 -4.64 -0.35 -0.48
N VAL A 31 -5.70 0.31 -0.92
CA VAL A 31 -6.86 -0.40 -1.43
C VAL A 31 -6.48 -1.23 -2.64
N TRP A 32 -5.71 -0.65 -3.55
CA TRP A 32 -5.24 -1.39 -4.71
C TRP A 32 -4.38 -2.59 -4.30
N CYS A 33 -3.54 -2.41 -3.30
CA CYS A 33 -2.70 -3.50 -2.81
C CYS A 33 -3.57 -4.64 -2.26
N LEU A 34 -4.61 -4.29 -1.53
CA LEU A 34 -5.50 -5.30 -0.99
C LEU A 34 -6.20 -6.08 -2.08
N GLU A 35 -6.63 -5.38 -3.12
CA GLU A 35 -7.30 -6.03 -4.22
C GLU A 35 -6.36 -6.94 -5.00
N ARG A 36 -5.10 -6.57 -5.04
CA ARG A 36 -4.12 -7.32 -5.79
C ARG A 36 -3.51 -8.47 -5.00
N ALA A 37 -3.61 -8.42 -3.69
CA ALA A 37 -3.01 -9.43 -2.84
C ALA A 37 -3.62 -10.80 -3.14
N THR A 38 -2.75 -11.76 -3.40
CA THR A 38 -3.20 -13.10 -3.73
C THR A 38 -3.08 -14.07 -2.57
N THR A 39 -2.31 -13.71 -1.54
CA THR A 39 -2.17 -14.56 -0.37
C THR A 39 -2.59 -13.79 0.86
N GLU A 40 -2.91 -14.55 1.89
CA GLU A 40 -3.29 -13.95 3.15
C GLU A 40 -2.14 -13.19 3.76
N GLU A 41 -0.95 -13.70 3.55
CA GLU A 41 0.25 -13.05 4.06
C GLU A 41 0.39 -11.64 3.50
N GLN A 42 0.19 -11.50 2.20
CA GLN A 42 0.27 -10.19 1.57
C GLN A 42 -0.83 -9.27 2.10
N ARG A 43 -2.01 -9.81 2.28
CA ARG A 43 -3.13 -9.05 2.79
C ARG A 43 -2.86 -8.53 4.19
N GLU A 44 -2.31 -9.39 5.04
CA GLU A 44 -1.98 -9.00 6.40
C GLU A 44 -0.93 -7.91 6.41
N LYS A 45 0.02 -8.02 5.52
CA LYS A 45 1.06 -7.01 5.41
C LYS A 45 0.45 -5.65 5.10
N VAL A 46 -0.44 -5.61 4.12
CA VAL A 46 -1.06 -4.35 3.73
C VAL A 46 -1.91 -3.80 4.86
N LYS A 47 -2.62 -4.66 5.56
CA LYS A 47 -3.43 -4.22 6.69
C LYS A 47 -2.57 -3.59 7.77
N THR A 48 -1.40 -4.15 8.02
CA THR A 48 -0.48 -3.60 8.98
C THR A 48 0.00 -2.23 8.53
N TRP A 49 0.32 -2.08 7.27
CA TRP A 49 0.74 -0.79 6.72
C TRP A 49 -0.36 0.24 6.87
N MET A 50 -1.60 -0.14 6.55
CA MET A 50 -2.73 0.77 6.66
C MET A 50 -2.94 1.22 8.08
N LYS A 51 -2.87 0.29 9.01
CA LYS A 51 -3.04 0.60 10.40
C LYS A 51 -1.98 1.57 10.87
N ASP A 52 -0.74 1.32 10.49
CA ASP A 52 0.36 2.18 10.86
C ASP A 52 0.19 3.58 10.28
N TYR A 53 -0.25 3.63 9.04
CA TYR A 53 -0.48 4.90 8.37
C TYR A 53 -1.53 5.73 9.09
N PHE A 54 -2.65 5.10 9.44
CA PHE A 54 -3.72 5.82 10.13
C PHE A 54 -3.33 6.15 11.57
N ASP A 55 -2.55 5.29 12.21
CA ASP A 55 -2.12 5.53 13.57
C ASP A 55 -1.19 6.73 13.67
N LYS A 56 -0.53 7.07 12.60
CA LYS A 56 0.35 8.22 12.62
C LYS A 56 -0.38 9.53 12.60
N GLY A 57 -1.68 9.48 12.69
CA GLY A 57 -2.43 10.69 12.88
C GLY A 57 -2.84 11.39 11.61
N VAL A 58 -2.75 10.70 10.53
CA VAL A 58 -3.09 11.31 9.27
C VAL A 58 -4.53 11.77 9.27
N GLY A 59 -5.37 11.06 9.92
CA GLY A 59 -6.75 11.44 9.94
C GLY A 59 -7.12 12.35 11.05
N LEU A 60 -6.15 12.77 11.84
CA LEU A 60 -6.45 13.56 12.99
C LEU A 60 -6.42 15.02 12.74
N MET A 61 -6.17 15.36 11.62
CA MET A 61 -6.00 16.70 11.38
C MET A 61 -7.11 17.43 11.38
#